data_eba93c53d54d5fbf603d677f5767bc04
#
_entry.id   eba93c53d54d5fbf603d677f5767bc04
#
_cell.length_a   1.000
_cell.length_b   1.000
_cell.length_c   1.000
_cell.angle_alpha   90.00
_cell.angle_beta   90.00
_cell.angle_gamma   90.00
#
_symmetry.space_group_name_H-M   'P 1'
#
loop_
_entity.id
_entity.type
_entity.pdbx_description
1 polymer ?
#
loop_
_entity_poly.entity_id
_entity_poly.type
_entity_poly.pdbx_seq_one_letter_code
_entity_poly.pdbx_strand_id
1 'polypeptide(L)'
;MPEPKFSIVVPVFNEQFAVAGTIVDIRDYFEQRGEIFEILLVDNASTDATRAHAEPLLDGAKVRLLVNDANRGKGYSVRRGMLEARGEIRLHCDADCAPSLASLPKMLQLLESNDLVVGSRLAPGAQLGQRQTLPRRFVGRGFQQECRAILTQPTRDLFCGFKLCRGEPAVDIFERLSLDGWTYDAEAISMARALGYRVTEAGIVWTDREGSRLQMARILVPVIRELLAARSNVHAQLTLGASAGATP
;
A
#
# COMPACT_ATOMS: atom_id res chain seq x y z
N MET A 1 -10.91 16.83 18.18
CA MET A 1 -9.52 16.37 18.38
C MET A 1 -8.66 17.06 17.36
N PRO A 2 -7.36 17.29 17.63
CA PRO A 2 -6.48 17.82 16.61
C PRO A 2 -6.46 16.89 15.39
N GLU A 3 -6.25 17.45 14.21
CA GLU A 3 -6.11 16.65 12.99
C GLU A 3 -4.90 15.72 13.10
N PRO A 4 -5.01 14.47 12.64
CA PRO A 4 -3.91 13.53 12.72
C PRO A 4 -2.77 13.94 11.76
N LYS A 5 -1.53 13.85 12.24
CA LYS A 5 -0.37 13.98 11.38
C LYS A 5 -0.21 12.75 10.49
N PHE A 6 -0.50 11.57 11.06
CA PHE A 6 -0.39 10.29 10.36
C PHE A 6 -1.74 9.61 10.23
N SER A 7 -2.03 9.07 9.05
CA SER A 7 -3.11 8.10 8.84
C SER A 7 -2.53 6.78 8.36
N ILE A 8 -2.80 5.71 9.09
CA ILE A 8 -2.33 4.37 8.77
C ILE A 8 -3.50 3.56 8.21
N VAL A 9 -3.47 3.26 6.93
CA VAL A 9 -4.50 2.50 6.21
C VAL A 9 -4.12 1.04 6.20
N VAL A 10 -4.93 0.21 6.84
CA VAL A 10 -4.72 -1.23 6.98
C VAL A 10 -5.88 -1.97 6.32
N PRO A 11 -5.71 -2.47 5.08
CA PRO A 11 -6.72 -3.32 4.45
C PRO A 11 -6.69 -4.71 5.09
N VAL A 12 -7.87 -5.26 5.39
CA VAL A 12 -8.00 -6.62 5.95
C VAL A 12 -9.07 -7.42 5.22
N PHE A 13 -8.81 -8.72 5.03
CA PHE A 13 -9.77 -9.70 4.56
C PHE A 13 -9.42 -11.08 5.11
N ASN A 14 -10.22 -11.57 6.05
CA ASN A 14 -10.01 -12.85 6.74
C ASN A 14 -8.64 -12.92 7.47
N GLU A 15 -8.37 -11.90 8.29
CA GLU A 15 -7.13 -11.70 9.05
C GLU A 15 -7.35 -11.87 10.56
N GLN A 16 -8.25 -12.78 10.98
CA GLN A 16 -8.63 -12.96 12.38
C GLN A 16 -7.45 -13.20 13.33
N PHE A 17 -6.36 -13.82 12.85
CA PHE A 17 -5.17 -14.10 13.67
C PHE A 17 -4.16 -12.97 13.72
N ALA A 18 -4.29 -11.98 12.83
CA ALA A 18 -3.30 -10.90 12.68
C ALA A 18 -3.83 -9.54 13.11
N VAL A 19 -5.11 -9.26 12.86
CA VAL A 19 -5.69 -7.92 12.94
C VAL A 19 -5.49 -7.25 14.30
N ALA A 20 -5.74 -7.94 15.40
CA ALA A 20 -5.60 -7.37 16.74
C ALA A 20 -4.13 -7.00 17.05
N GLY A 21 -3.19 -7.92 16.78
CA GLY A 21 -1.77 -7.65 16.95
C GLY A 21 -1.27 -6.49 16.09
N THR A 22 -1.73 -6.41 14.84
CA THR A 22 -1.36 -5.33 13.93
C THR A 22 -1.83 -3.96 14.44
N ILE A 23 -3.07 -3.86 14.93
CA ILE A 23 -3.59 -2.61 15.51
C ILE A 23 -2.77 -2.21 16.72
N VAL A 24 -2.46 -3.15 17.63
CA VAL A 24 -1.66 -2.89 18.83
C VAL A 24 -0.25 -2.44 18.46
N ASP A 25 0.44 -3.15 17.58
CA ASP A 25 1.80 -2.82 17.16
C ASP A 25 1.89 -1.41 16.55
N ILE A 26 0.93 -1.06 15.68
CA ILE A 26 0.86 0.28 15.06
C ILE A 26 0.59 1.33 16.13
N ARG A 27 -0.43 1.13 16.97
CA ARG A 27 -0.79 2.07 18.03
C ARG A 27 0.41 2.32 18.94
N ASP A 28 1.03 1.27 19.46
CA ASP A 28 2.14 1.38 20.40
C ASP A 28 3.36 2.08 19.75
N TYR A 29 3.62 1.83 18.46
CA TYR A 29 4.67 2.50 17.72
C TYR A 29 4.51 4.02 17.69
N PHE A 30 3.29 4.52 17.39
CA PHE A 30 3.03 5.96 17.27
C PHE A 30 2.83 6.62 18.64
N GLU A 31 2.21 5.95 19.62
CA GLU A 31 2.04 6.46 21.00
C GLU A 31 3.38 6.65 21.71
N GLN A 32 4.30 5.70 21.60
CA GLN A 32 5.66 5.81 22.17
C GLN A 32 6.45 6.99 21.61
N ARG A 33 6.07 7.51 20.46
CA ARG A 33 6.70 8.66 19.81
C ARG A 33 5.96 9.97 20.01
N GLY A 34 4.82 9.93 20.72
CA GLY A 34 3.99 11.10 20.96
C GLY A 34 3.37 11.68 19.68
N GLU A 35 3.25 10.87 18.62
CA GLU A 35 2.70 11.33 17.35
C GLU A 35 1.17 11.33 17.38
N ILE A 36 0.55 12.30 16.70
CA ILE A 36 -0.91 12.36 16.52
C ILE A 36 -1.25 11.54 15.28
N PHE A 37 -2.03 10.47 15.45
CA PHE A 37 -2.33 9.52 14.39
C PHE A 37 -3.76 9.01 14.42
N GLU A 38 -4.18 8.43 13.30
CA GLU A 38 -5.35 7.56 13.17
C GLU A 38 -4.98 6.26 12.45
N ILE A 39 -5.67 5.18 12.78
CA ILE A 39 -5.63 3.89 12.07
C ILE A 39 -6.99 3.71 11.38
N LEU A 40 -6.98 3.55 10.06
CA LEU A 40 -8.15 3.18 9.28
C LEU A 40 -8.05 1.70 8.92
N LEU A 41 -8.76 0.87 9.68
CA LEU A 41 -8.93 -0.53 9.34
C LEU A 41 -10.01 -0.64 8.27
N VAL A 42 -9.66 -1.12 7.09
CA VAL A 42 -10.62 -1.27 5.98
C VAL A 42 -10.91 -2.74 5.75
N ASP A 43 -12.04 -3.19 6.28
CA ASP A 43 -12.50 -4.59 6.16
C ASP A 43 -13.18 -4.82 4.81
N ASN A 44 -12.61 -5.71 4.02
CA ASN A 44 -13.08 -6.05 2.68
C ASN A 44 -14.16 -7.15 2.71
N ALA A 45 -15.15 -7.00 3.58
CA ALA A 45 -16.23 -7.96 3.83
C ALA A 45 -15.71 -9.32 4.33
N SER A 46 -14.90 -9.33 5.39
CA SER A 46 -14.43 -10.55 6.05
C SER A 46 -15.57 -11.44 6.52
N THR A 47 -15.39 -12.75 6.37
CA THR A 47 -16.35 -13.79 6.73
C THR A 47 -15.93 -14.59 7.96
N ASP A 48 -14.73 -14.35 8.48
CA ASP A 48 -14.17 -14.95 9.68
C ASP A 48 -14.33 -14.02 10.91
N ALA A 49 -13.62 -14.27 12.00
CA ALA A 49 -13.67 -13.48 13.22
C ALA A 49 -12.85 -12.16 13.16
N THR A 50 -12.38 -11.71 11.99
CA THR A 50 -11.56 -10.50 11.84
C THR A 50 -12.20 -9.29 12.53
N ARG A 51 -13.48 -9.00 12.26
CA ARG A 51 -14.18 -7.86 12.87
C ARG A 51 -14.34 -8.02 14.37
N ALA A 52 -14.72 -9.19 14.84
CA ALA A 52 -14.90 -9.46 16.27
C ALA A 52 -13.60 -9.27 17.06
N HIS A 53 -12.44 -9.60 16.47
CA HIS A 53 -11.14 -9.37 17.10
C HIS A 53 -10.65 -7.92 17.01
N ALA A 54 -11.11 -7.17 16.03
CA ALA A 54 -10.79 -5.74 15.92
C ALA A 54 -11.66 -4.87 16.85
N GLU A 55 -12.94 -5.23 17.03
CA GLU A 55 -13.95 -4.42 17.71
C GLU A 55 -13.53 -3.89 19.10
N PRO A 56 -12.90 -4.69 20.01
CA PRO A 56 -12.46 -4.20 21.31
C PRO A 56 -11.36 -3.10 21.24
N LEU A 57 -10.71 -2.94 20.08
CA LEU A 57 -9.62 -2.00 19.86
C LEU A 57 -10.06 -0.72 19.14
N LEU A 58 -11.32 -0.68 18.70
CA LEU A 58 -11.90 0.47 18.03
C LEU A 58 -12.32 1.51 19.09
N ASP A 59 -11.92 2.75 18.89
CA ASP A 59 -12.33 3.87 19.73
C ASP A 59 -13.07 4.97 18.96
N GLY A 60 -13.24 4.78 17.65
CA GLY A 60 -13.90 5.73 16.75
C GLY A 60 -13.12 7.02 16.49
N ALA A 61 -12.06 7.22 17.20
CA ALA A 61 -11.22 8.41 17.17
C ALA A 61 -9.86 8.16 16.55
N LYS A 62 -9.03 7.36 17.22
CA LYS A 62 -7.72 6.93 16.73
C LYS A 62 -7.81 5.67 15.87
N VAL A 63 -8.71 4.73 16.21
CA VAL A 63 -8.89 3.48 15.48
C VAL A 63 -10.29 3.41 14.92
N ARG A 64 -10.43 3.53 13.61
CA ARG A 64 -11.69 3.54 12.88
C ARG A 64 -11.81 2.30 12.00
N LEU A 65 -13.00 1.72 11.93
CA LEU A 65 -13.32 0.61 11.03
C LEU A 65 -14.19 1.12 9.88
N LEU A 66 -13.73 0.84 8.66
CA LEU A 66 -14.49 1.02 7.43
C LEU A 66 -14.83 -0.37 6.88
N VAL A 67 -16.10 -0.68 6.71
CA VAL A 67 -16.55 -1.97 6.19
C VAL A 67 -17.02 -1.83 4.75
N ASN A 68 -16.50 -2.64 3.84
CA ASN A 68 -17.00 -2.74 2.48
C ASN A 68 -18.26 -3.61 2.46
N ASP A 69 -19.18 -3.31 1.55
CA ASP A 69 -20.42 -4.05 1.33
C ASP A 69 -20.20 -5.47 0.79
N ALA A 70 -19.11 -5.67 0.05
CA ALA A 70 -18.68 -6.93 -0.52
C ALA A 70 -17.15 -6.98 -0.64
N ASN A 71 -16.59 -8.17 -0.88
CA ASN A 71 -15.17 -8.29 -1.24
C ASN A 71 -14.95 -7.72 -2.64
N ARG A 72 -14.45 -6.48 -2.70
CA ARG A 72 -14.18 -5.73 -3.93
C ARG A 72 -12.70 -5.76 -4.34
N GLY A 73 -11.86 -6.44 -3.56
CA GLY A 73 -10.42 -6.49 -3.79
C GLY A 73 -9.62 -5.56 -2.88
N LYS A 74 -8.32 -5.86 -2.78
CA LYS A 74 -7.38 -5.13 -1.90
C LYS A 74 -7.24 -3.67 -2.33
N GLY A 75 -7.09 -3.43 -3.65
CA GLY A 75 -6.93 -2.09 -4.21
C GLY A 75 -8.10 -1.18 -3.89
N TYR A 76 -9.32 -1.69 -3.99
CA TYR A 76 -10.51 -0.95 -3.57
C TYR A 76 -10.44 -0.53 -2.10
N SER A 77 -10.07 -1.45 -1.21
CA SER A 77 -9.99 -1.17 0.23
C SER A 77 -8.91 -0.14 0.55
N VAL A 78 -7.74 -0.26 -0.07
CA VAL A 78 -6.67 0.72 0.13
C VAL A 78 -7.05 2.08 -0.44
N ARG A 79 -7.60 2.13 -1.65
CA ARG A 79 -8.10 3.38 -2.26
C ARG A 79 -9.10 4.07 -1.36
N ARG A 80 -10.10 3.35 -0.86
CA ARG A 80 -11.08 3.88 0.07
C ARG A 80 -10.44 4.45 1.33
N GLY A 81 -9.55 3.68 1.97
CA GLY A 81 -8.86 4.12 3.16
C GLY A 81 -7.96 5.34 2.93
N MET A 82 -7.23 5.37 1.81
CA MET A 82 -6.36 6.50 1.46
C MET A 82 -7.14 7.78 1.17
N LEU A 83 -8.35 7.68 0.62
CA LEU A 83 -9.21 8.84 0.36
C LEU A 83 -9.94 9.32 1.63
N GLU A 84 -10.34 8.41 2.52
CA GLU A 84 -10.99 8.76 3.80
C GLU A 84 -10.00 9.14 4.92
N ALA A 85 -8.69 8.98 4.69
CA ALA A 85 -7.62 9.37 5.58
C ALA A 85 -7.52 10.91 5.70
N ARG A 86 -7.29 11.41 6.93
CA ARG A 86 -7.23 12.84 7.24
C ARG A 86 -5.80 13.35 7.47
N GLY A 87 -4.85 12.43 7.67
CA GLY A 87 -3.46 12.77 8.00
C GLY A 87 -2.69 13.42 6.86
N GLU A 88 -1.79 14.31 7.23
CA GLU A 88 -0.84 14.95 6.31
C GLU A 88 0.10 13.92 5.67
N ILE A 89 0.36 12.83 6.36
CA ILE A 89 1.17 11.70 5.91
C ILE A 89 0.31 10.44 6.00
N ARG A 90 0.18 9.73 4.89
CA ARG A 90 -0.63 8.51 4.79
C ARG A 90 0.27 7.31 4.56
N LEU A 91 0.13 6.31 5.42
CA LEU A 91 0.85 5.05 5.36
C LEU A 91 -0.11 3.94 4.98
N HIS A 92 0.08 3.31 3.82
CA HIS A 92 -0.51 1.99 3.57
C HIS A 92 0.37 0.94 4.25
N CYS A 93 -0.23 0.12 5.09
CA CYS A 93 0.42 -0.97 5.84
C CYS A 93 -0.45 -2.23 5.76
N ASP A 94 0.03 -3.29 5.11
CA ASP A 94 -0.66 -4.58 5.13
C ASP A 94 -0.72 -5.14 6.56
N ALA A 95 -1.71 -5.98 6.86
CA ALA A 95 -1.91 -6.55 8.18
C ALA A 95 -0.73 -7.40 8.70
N ASP A 96 0.18 -7.78 7.83
CA ASP A 96 1.42 -8.51 8.16
C ASP A 96 2.68 -7.63 8.11
N CYS A 97 2.54 -6.33 7.83
CA CYS A 97 3.65 -5.40 7.65
C CYS A 97 4.09 -4.66 8.95
N ALA A 98 3.53 -4.97 10.11
CA ALA A 98 3.91 -4.32 11.36
C ALA A 98 5.43 -4.30 11.64
N PRO A 99 6.21 -5.36 11.34
CA PRO A 99 7.67 -5.33 11.48
C PRO A 99 8.36 -4.25 10.62
N SER A 100 7.72 -3.83 9.53
CA SER A 100 8.24 -2.80 8.63
C SER A 100 8.20 -1.39 9.24
N LEU A 101 7.44 -1.17 10.34
CA LEU A 101 7.43 0.10 11.08
C LEU A 101 8.84 0.52 11.55
N ALA A 102 9.75 -0.43 11.79
CA ALA A 102 11.16 -0.13 12.09
C ALA A 102 11.85 0.67 10.96
N SER A 103 11.34 0.59 9.73
CA SER A 103 11.87 1.30 8.56
C SER A 103 11.26 2.70 8.38
N LEU A 104 10.20 3.03 9.12
CA LEU A 104 9.45 4.28 8.96
C LEU A 104 10.31 5.54 9.17
N PRO A 105 11.25 5.61 10.13
CA PRO A 105 12.12 6.78 10.29
C PRO A 105 12.92 7.12 9.03
N LYS A 106 13.48 6.10 8.37
CA LYS A 106 14.19 6.27 7.10
C LYS A 106 13.25 6.70 5.97
N MET A 107 12.03 6.16 5.93
CA MET A 107 11.05 6.53 4.91
C MET A 107 10.57 7.97 5.10
N LEU A 108 10.39 8.42 6.34
CA LEU A 108 10.05 9.81 6.65
C LEU A 108 11.15 10.78 6.20
N GLN A 109 12.42 10.45 6.43
CA GLN A 109 13.53 11.24 5.94
C GLN A 109 13.52 11.34 4.40
N LEU A 110 13.25 10.25 3.69
CA LEU A 110 13.11 10.25 2.24
C LEU A 110 11.88 11.05 1.76
N LEU A 111 10.80 11.08 2.55
CA LEU A 111 9.59 11.82 2.23
C LEU A 111 9.80 13.35 2.29
N GLU A 112 10.83 13.85 2.97
CA GLU A 112 11.15 15.29 2.98
C GLU A 112 11.40 15.84 1.56
N SER A 113 12.00 15.02 0.70
CA SER A 113 12.33 15.39 -0.69
C SER A 113 11.53 14.63 -1.75
N ASN A 114 10.58 13.80 -1.34
CA ASN A 114 9.75 12.99 -2.24
C ASN A 114 8.27 13.09 -1.82
N ASP A 115 7.39 12.67 -2.70
CA ASP A 115 5.95 12.73 -2.50
C ASP A 115 5.37 11.35 -2.17
N LEU A 116 6.03 10.28 -2.68
CA LEU A 116 5.72 8.87 -2.41
C LEU A 116 7.01 8.09 -2.13
N VAL A 117 7.07 7.41 -1.01
CA VAL A 117 8.16 6.47 -0.66
C VAL A 117 7.60 5.04 -0.64
N VAL A 118 8.11 4.20 -1.51
CA VAL A 118 7.72 2.79 -1.63
C VAL A 118 8.66 1.93 -0.81
N GLY A 119 8.12 1.17 0.13
CA GLY A 119 8.88 0.12 0.80
C GLY A 119 9.30 -0.95 -0.21
N SER A 120 10.51 -1.46 -0.11
CA SER A 120 11.03 -2.42 -1.08
C SER A 120 11.83 -3.51 -0.39
N ARG A 121 11.47 -4.75 -0.67
CA ARG A 121 12.21 -5.96 -0.27
C ARG A 121 13.44 -6.19 -1.15
N LEU A 122 13.55 -5.43 -2.25
CA LEU A 122 14.58 -5.58 -3.28
C LEU A 122 15.55 -4.39 -3.34
N ALA A 123 15.24 -3.29 -2.66
CA ALA A 123 16.10 -2.11 -2.61
C ALA A 123 17.29 -2.32 -1.66
N PRO A 124 18.41 -1.56 -1.84
CA PRO A 124 19.52 -1.59 -0.94
C PRO A 124 19.13 -1.30 0.51
N GLY A 125 19.67 -2.09 1.45
CA GLY A 125 19.37 -1.98 2.87
C GLY A 125 18.09 -2.68 3.31
N ALA A 126 17.41 -3.43 2.44
CA ALA A 126 16.31 -4.31 2.84
C ALA A 126 16.84 -5.46 3.74
N GLN A 127 16.13 -5.72 4.84
CA GLN A 127 16.42 -6.80 5.77
C GLN A 127 15.29 -7.82 5.75
N LEU A 128 15.57 -9.03 5.31
CA LEU A 128 14.60 -10.11 5.19
C LEU A 128 14.80 -11.13 6.30
N GLY A 129 13.82 -11.26 7.21
CA GLY A 129 13.91 -12.11 8.41
C GLY A 129 14.00 -13.60 8.11
N GLN A 130 13.25 -14.11 7.15
CA GLN A 130 13.35 -15.49 6.66
C GLN A 130 13.78 -15.51 5.20
N ARG A 131 14.71 -16.41 4.87
CA ARG A 131 15.16 -16.58 3.49
C ARG A 131 14.15 -17.43 2.72
N GLN A 132 13.48 -16.81 1.76
CA GLN A 132 12.69 -17.56 0.77
C GLN A 132 13.58 -18.56 0.02
N THR A 133 13.01 -19.69 -0.40
CA THR A 133 13.72 -20.67 -1.21
C THR A 133 14.24 -20.05 -2.52
N LEU A 134 15.42 -20.48 -2.98
CA LEU A 134 16.04 -19.93 -4.19
C LEU A 134 15.08 -19.93 -5.42
N PRO A 135 14.35 -21.04 -5.72
CA PRO A 135 13.41 -21.05 -6.84
C PRO A 135 12.33 -19.96 -6.72
N ARG A 136 11.75 -19.77 -5.53
CA ARG A 136 10.72 -18.75 -5.27
C ARG A 136 11.26 -17.33 -5.51
N ARG A 137 12.52 -17.09 -5.11
CA ARG A 137 13.19 -15.79 -5.35
C ARG A 137 13.40 -15.51 -6.83
N PHE A 138 13.81 -16.53 -7.62
CA PHE A 138 14.03 -16.37 -9.06
C PHE A 138 12.71 -16.11 -9.80
N VAL A 139 11.67 -16.88 -9.53
CA VAL A 139 10.33 -16.69 -10.12
C VAL A 139 9.77 -15.31 -9.74
N GLY A 140 9.86 -14.91 -8.46
CA GLY A 140 9.40 -13.62 -8.00
C GLY A 140 10.15 -12.45 -8.65
N ARG A 141 11.48 -12.56 -8.85
CA ARG A 141 12.26 -11.51 -9.52
C ARG A 141 11.94 -11.40 -10.99
N GLY A 142 11.79 -12.54 -11.69
CA GLY A 142 11.37 -12.57 -13.10
C GLY A 142 10.02 -11.89 -13.29
N PHE A 143 9.04 -12.26 -12.46
CA PHE A 143 7.72 -11.64 -12.45
C PHE A 143 7.76 -10.12 -12.23
N GLN A 144 8.52 -9.64 -11.22
CA GLN A 144 8.71 -8.21 -10.99
C GLN A 144 9.33 -7.50 -12.21
N GLN A 145 10.29 -8.15 -12.86
CA GLN A 145 10.95 -7.58 -14.03
C GLN A 145 9.99 -7.45 -15.23
N GLU A 146 9.15 -8.45 -15.47
CA GLU A 146 8.11 -8.38 -16.52
C GLU A 146 7.10 -7.27 -16.21
N CYS A 147 6.60 -7.17 -14.98
CA CYS A 147 5.68 -6.12 -14.57
C CYS A 147 6.29 -4.72 -14.77
N ARG A 148 7.56 -4.55 -14.41
CA ARG A 148 8.31 -3.30 -14.64
C ARG A 148 8.43 -2.96 -16.12
N ALA A 149 8.69 -3.94 -16.96
CA ALA A 149 8.79 -3.73 -18.41
C ALA A 149 7.44 -3.30 -19.00
N ILE A 150 6.35 -3.95 -18.61
CA ILE A 150 4.98 -3.59 -19.07
C ILE A 150 4.65 -2.15 -18.70
N LEU A 151 4.95 -1.73 -17.45
CA LEU A 151 4.63 -0.40 -16.95
C LEU A 151 5.72 0.64 -17.21
N THR A 152 6.86 0.23 -17.77
CA THR A 152 8.03 1.10 -17.97
C THR A 152 8.50 1.76 -16.67
N GLN A 153 8.56 0.97 -15.57
CA GLN A 153 8.83 1.46 -14.22
C GLN A 153 10.24 1.12 -13.72
N PRO A 154 10.97 2.08 -13.13
CA PRO A 154 12.26 1.82 -12.51
C PRO A 154 12.15 1.17 -11.13
N THR A 155 10.99 1.25 -10.47
CA THR A 155 10.75 0.72 -9.12
C THR A 155 10.96 -0.79 -9.09
N ARG A 156 11.77 -1.28 -8.14
CA ARG A 156 12.19 -2.70 -8.07
C ARG A 156 11.12 -3.61 -7.50
N ASP A 157 10.39 -3.13 -6.48
CA ASP A 157 9.32 -3.87 -5.80
C ASP A 157 7.99 -3.13 -5.93
N LEU A 158 7.21 -3.52 -6.95
CA LEU A 158 5.92 -2.89 -7.26
C LEU A 158 4.80 -3.28 -6.28
N PHE A 159 4.94 -4.42 -5.59
CA PHE A 159 3.85 -5.05 -4.83
C PHE A 159 4.13 -5.13 -3.32
N CYS A 160 4.93 -4.23 -2.79
CA CYS A 160 5.15 -4.15 -1.35
C CYS A 160 4.02 -3.37 -0.68
N GLY A 161 3.31 -4.01 0.25
CA GLY A 161 2.19 -3.41 1.01
C GLY A 161 2.64 -2.46 2.12
N PHE A 162 3.72 -1.70 1.91
CA PHE A 162 4.21 -0.70 2.84
C PHE A 162 4.64 0.56 2.07
N LYS A 163 3.77 1.56 2.01
CA LYS A 163 3.98 2.78 1.23
C LYS A 163 3.62 4.02 2.03
N LEU A 164 4.47 5.02 1.97
CA LEU A 164 4.30 6.29 2.66
C LEU A 164 4.11 7.41 1.63
N CYS A 165 3.02 8.16 1.74
CA CYS A 165 2.65 9.22 0.82
C CYS A 165 2.28 10.50 1.57
N ARG A 166 2.54 11.67 1.00
CA ARG A 166 1.95 12.93 1.46
C ARG A 166 0.44 12.93 1.21
N GLY A 167 -0.33 13.62 2.05
CA GLY A 167 -1.80 13.59 2.01
C GLY A 167 -2.38 14.07 0.68
N GLU A 168 -1.94 15.23 0.19
CA GLU A 168 -2.42 15.80 -1.07
C GLU A 168 -2.07 14.91 -2.29
N PRO A 169 -0.80 14.51 -2.51
CA PRO A 169 -0.47 13.53 -3.55
C PRO A 169 -1.23 12.21 -3.42
N ALA A 170 -1.51 11.74 -2.19
CA ALA A 170 -2.28 10.52 -2.01
C ALA A 170 -3.70 10.67 -2.56
N VAL A 171 -4.40 11.77 -2.28
CA VAL A 171 -5.74 12.01 -2.84
C VAL A 171 -5.68 12.01 -4.37
N ASP A 172 -4.78 12.81 -4.93
CA ASP A 172 -4.66 12.97 -6.38
C ASP A 172 -4.35 11.65 -7.11
N ILE A 173 -3.49 10.82 -6.53
CA ILE A 173 -3.14 9.50 -7.07
C ILE A 173 -4.33 8.54 -6.96
N PHE A 174 -4.87 8.38 -5.74
CA PHE A 174 -5.84 7.32 -5.45
C PHE A 174 -7.23 7.57 -6.05
N GLU A 175 -7.64 8.82 -6.31
CA GLU A 175 -8.86 9.15 -7.05
C GLU A 175 -8.82 8.66 -8.50
N ARG A 176 -7.63 8.56 -9.10
CA ARG A 176 -7.43 8.17 -10.51
C ARG A 176 -7.18 6.69 -10.73
N LEU A 177 -7.06 5.89 -9.67
CA LEU A 177 -6.85 4.46 -9.81
C LEU A 177 -8.11 3.74 -10.30
N SER A 178 -7.92 2.78 -11.19
CA SER A 178 -8.96 1.96 -11.78
C SER A 178 -8.98 0.52 -11.28
N LEU A 179 -7.84 0.02 -10.76
CA LEU A 179 -7.70 -1.35 -10.34
C LEU A 179 -8.14 -1.56 -8.88
N ASP A 180 -9.04 -2.52 -8.69
CA ASP A 180 -9.55 -2.92 -7.38
C ASP A 180 -8.77 -4.13 -6.79
N GLY A 181 -8.07 -4.88 -7.63
CA GLY A 181 -7.28 -6.05 -7.27
C GLY A 181 -5.98 -5.72 -6.54
N TRP A 182 -5.11 -6.69 -6.41
CA TRP A 182 -3.83 -6.53 -5.69
C TRP A 182 -2.71 -5.89 -6.55
N THR A 183 -2.93 -5.74 -7.85
CA THR A 183 -2.00 -5.05 -8.78
C THR A 183 -2.15 -3.51 -8.75
N TYR A 184 -3.14 -2.97 -8.02
CA TYR A 184 -3.31 -1.53 -7.81
C TYR A 184 -2.02 -0.84 -7.34
N ASP A 185 -1.16 -1.53 -6.60
CA ASP A 185 0.12 -1.02 -6.12
C ASP A 185 1.01 -0.53 -7.27
N ALA A 186 1.06 -1.31 -8.34
CA ALA A 186 1.83 -0.97 -9.53
C ALA A 186 1.19 0.19 -10.31
N GLU A 187 -0.14 0.24 -10.37
CA GLU A 187 -0.88 1.37 -10.95
C GLU A 187 -0.63 2.66 -10.17
N ALA A 188 -0.71 2.61 -8.83
CA ALA A 188 -0.49 3.78 -7.97
C ALA A 188 0.92 4.38 -8.15
N ILE A 189 1.96 3.55 -8.20
CA ILE A 189 3.33 3.99 -8.46
C ILE A 189 3.46 4.62 -9.84
N SER A 190 2.83 4.02 -10.86
CA SER A 190 2.84 4.51 -12.23
C SER A 190 2.09 5.84 -12.35
N MET A 191 0.92 5.94 -11.72
CA MET A 191 0.10 7.15 -11.68
C MET A 191 0.84 8.30 -10.99
N ALA A 192 1.46 8.04 -9.83
CA ALA A 192 2.25 9.05 -9.13
C ALA A 192 3.32 9.67 -10.03
N ARG A 193 4.08 8.85 -10.76
CA ARG A 193 5.11 9.33 -11.69
C ARG A 193 4.53 10.08 -12.89
N ALA A 194 3.42 9.60 -13.42
CA ALA A 194 2.73 10.23 -14.54
C ALA A 194 2.22 11.62 -14.19
N LEU A 195 1.76 11.80 -12.96
CA LEU A 195 1.34 13.10 -12.42
C LEU A 195 2.53 14.03 -12.04
N GLY A 196 3.77 13.56 -12.22
CA GLY A 196 4.97 14.37 -11.94
C GLY A 196 5.45 14.28 -10.49
N TYR A 197 4.85 13.46 -9.65
CA TYR A 197 5.28 13.27 -8.26
C TYR A 197 6.62 12.55 -8.18
N ARG A 198 7.43 12.94 -7.20
CA ARG A 198 8.74 12.33 -6.92
C ARG A 198 8.53 11.04 -6.14
N VAL A 199 8.90 9.92 -6.77
CA VAL A 199 8.76 8.58 -6.20
C VAL A 199 10.12 7.95 -5.96
N THR A 200 10.37 7.48 -4.75
CA THR A 200 11.60 6.75 -4.37
C THR A 200 11.31 5.44 -3.68
N GLU A 201 12.31 4.56 -3.58
CA GLU A 201 12.24 3.30 -2.86
C GLU A 201 13.10 3.33 -1.60
N ALA A 202 12.60 2.74 -0.52
CA ALA A 202 13.34 2.47 0.70
C ALA A 202 13.43 0.97 0.96
N GLY A 203 14.63 0.45 1.18
CA GLY A 203 14.79 -0.92 1.70
C GLY A 203 14.17 -1.03 3.09
N ILE A 204 13.26 -1.99 3.29
CA ILE A 204 12.52 -2.18 4.54
C ILE A 204 12.93 -3.45 5.29
N VAL A 205 12.60 -3.49 6.59
CA VAL A 205 12.60 -4.72 7.38
C VAL A 205 11.33 -5.49 7.02
N TRP A 206 11.49 -6.74 6.61
CA TRP A 206 10.39 -7.61 6.22
C TRP A 206 10.52 -8.98 6.84
N THR A 207 9.45 -9.47 7.44
CA THR A 207 9.39 -10.83 7.97
C THR A 207 8.24 -11.55 7.28
N ASP A 208 8.57 -12.58 6.48
CA ASP A 208 7.53 -13.42 5.85
C ASP A 208 6.75 -14.16 6.96
N ARG A 209 5.42 -14.08 6.91
CA ARG A 209 4.56 -14.98 7.69
C ARG A 209 4.40 -16.31 6.94
N GLU A 210 4.47 -17.43 7.67
CA GLU A 210 4.23 -18.75 7.11
C GLU A 210 2.80 -18.84 6.58
N GLY A 211 2.62 -19.32 5.34
CA GLY A 211 1.29 -19.62 4.78
C GLY A 211 0.90 -18.88 3.50
N SER A 212 1.67 -17.92 3.03
CA SER A 212 1.41 -17.25 1.73
C SER A 212 1.59 -18.23 0.56
N ARG A 213 0.48 -18.86 0.13
CA ARG A 213 0.43 -19.78 -1.02
C ARG A 213 -0.07 -19.06 -2.27
N LEU A 214 0.67 -18.12 -2.77
CA LEU A 214 0.40 -17.56 -4.10
C LEU A 214 0.69 -18.62 -5.17
N GLN A 215 -0.38 -19.12 -5.81
CA GLN A 215 -0.25 -20.01 -6.96
C GLN A 215 0.05 -19.17 -8.21
N MET A 216 1.33 -18.82 -8.41
CA MET A 216 1.80 -17.91 -9.46
C MET A 216 1.24 -18.26 -10.86
N ALA A 217 1.16 -19.56 -11.22
CA ALA A 217 0.68 -19.96 -12.54
C ALA A 217 -0.79 -19.56 -12.82
N ARG A 218 -1.64 -19.49 -11.79
CA ARG A 218 -3.06 -19.14 -11.95
C ARG A 218 -3.32 -17.65 -12.01
N ILE A 219 -2.38 -16.83 -11.52
CA ILE A 219 -2.56 -15.39 -11.42
C ILE A 219 -1.86 -14.62 -12.56
N LEU A 220 -0.98 -15.26 -13.33
CA LEU A 220 -0.16 -14.60 -14.33
C LEU A 220 -0.99 -13.89 -15.42
N VAL A 221 -1.97 -14.59 -16.00
CA VAL A 221 -2.81 -14.00 -17.07
C VAL A 221 -3.70 -12.85 -16.55
N PRO A 222 -4.42 -12.99 -15.41
CA PRO A 222 -5.12 -11.87 -14.81
C PRO A 222 -4.22 -10.66 -14.54
N VAL A 223 -3.04 -10.90 -13.98
CA VAL A 223 -2.08 -9.82 -13.67
C VAL A 223 -1.63 -9.06 -14.92
N ILE A 224 -1.26 -9.76 -15.99
CA ILE A 224 -0.87 -9.10 -17.22
C ILE A 224 -2.00 -8.21 -17.76
N ARG A 225 -3.24 -8.69 -17.74
CA ARG A 225 -4.42 -7.89 -18.14
C ARG A 225 -4.60 -6.66 -17.29
N GLU A 226 -4.49 -6.80 -15.97
CA GLU A 226 -4.58 -5.67 -15.04
C GLU A 226 -3.45 -4.65 -15.27
N LEU A 227 -2.21 -5.10 -15.48
CA LEU A 227 -1.09 -4.20 -15.77
C LEU A 227 -1.25 -3.44 -17.08
N LEU A 228 -1.79 -4.09 -18.12
CA LEU A 228 -2.11 -3.42 -19.39
C LEU A 228 -3.24 -2.40 -19.20
N ALA A 229 -4.27 -2.72 -18.41
CA ALA A 229 -5.33 -1.79 -18.04
C ALA A 229 -4.77 -0.61 -17.25
N ALA A 230 -3.90 -0.85 -16.25
CA ALA A 230 -3.20 0.20 -15.51
C ALA A 230 -2.42 1.13 -16.44
N ARG A 231 -1.64 0.57 -17.37
CA ARG A 231 -0.88 1.36 -18.34
C ARG A 231 -1.79 2.22 -19.20
N SER A 232 -2.92 1.66 -19.66
CA SER A 232 -3.92 2.39 -20.45
C SER A 232 -4.54 3.53 -19.65
N ASN A 233 -4.93 3.27 -18.39
CA ASN A 233 -5.49 4.28 -17.51
C ASN A 233 -4.50 5.43 -17.26
N VAL A 234 -3.25 5.11 -16.91
CA VAL A 234 -2.19 6.11 -16.69
C VAL A 234 -2.00 6.98 -17.94
N HIS A 235 -1.99 6.36 -19.14
CA HIS A 235 -1.85 7.11 -20.39
C HIS A 235 -3.05 8.04 -20.66
N ALA A 236 -4.26 7.57 -20.41
CA ALA A 236 -5.47 8.38 -20.56
C ALA A 236 -5.46 9.60 -19.62
N GLN A 237 -5.04 9.43 -18.37
CA GLN A 237 -4.93 10.54 -17.42
C GLN A 237 -3.91 11.62 -17.85
N LEU A 238 -2.78 11.22 -18.44
CA LEU A 238 -1.79 12.14 -18.99
C LEU A 238 -2.34 12.97 -20.17
N THR A 239 -3.12 12.33 -21.05
CA THR A 239 -3.71 13.04 -22.20
C THR A 239 -4.79 14.03 -21.78
N LEU A 240 -5.59 13.70 -20.77
CA LEU A 240 -6.59 14.60 -20.20
C LEU A 240 -5.93 15.82 -19.51
N GLY A 241 -4.86 15.60 -18.75
CA GLY A 241 -4.12 16.67 -18.10
C GLY A 241 -3.46 17.64 -19.10
N ALA A 242 -2.93 17.11 -20.20
CA ALA A 242 -2.33 17.92 -21.27
C ALA A 242 -3.35 18.80 -22.00
N SER A 243 -4.58 18.33 -22.17
CA SER A 243 -5.66 19.09 -22.81
C SER A 243 -6.24 20.18 -21.90
N ALA A 244 -6.24 20.00 -20.59
CA ALA A 244 -6.72 20.99 -19.63
C ALA A 244 -5.74 22.17 -19.42
N GLY A 245 -4.44 21.95 -19.66
CA GLY A 245 -3.39 23.00 -19.58
C GLY A 245 -3.20 23.82 -20.85
N ALA A 246 -3.90 23.50 -21.93
CA ALA A 246 -3.78 24.13 -23.26
C ALA A 246 -4.89 25.14 -23.59
N THR A 247 -5.60 25.66 -22.58
CA THR A 247 -6.57 26.75 -22.82
C THR A 247 -5.80 28.09 -22.72
N PRO A 248 -5.81 28.92 -23.76
CA PRO A 248 -5.07 30.17 -23.86
C PRO A 248 -5.59 31.25 -22.91
#